data_5208604ce7d150ef13ea03a11610f193
#
_entry.id   5208604ce7d150ef13ea03a11610f193
#
_cell.length_a   1.000
_cell.length_b   1.000
_cell.length_c   1.000
_cell.angle_alpha   90.00
_cell.angle_beta   90.00
_cell.angle_gamma   90.00
#
_symmetry.space_group_name_H-M   'P 1'
#
loop_
_entity.id
_entity.type
_entity.pdbx_description
1 polymer ?
#
loop_
_entity_poly.entity_id
_entity_poly.type
_entity_poly.pdbx_seq_one_letter_code
_entity_poly.pdbx_strand_id
1 'polypeptide(L)' 'MSIDKSDQDFETEVISETENYLAWRADEPDGESTYHLELNNLTVHFFAEEWKEFLELMGELK' A
#
# COMPACT_ATOMS: atom_id res chain seq x y z
N MET A 1 19.72 11.08 11.77
CA MET A 1 19.40 10.79 11.41
C MET A 1 19.36 10.62 10.56
N SER A 2 19.54 10.44 10.30
CA SER A 2 19.38 10.37 9.43
C SER A 2 18.96 9.78 8.85
N ILE A 3 18.98 9.09 8.97
CA ILE A 3 18.34 8.34 8.62
C ILE A 3 17.56 8.68 7.92
N ASP A 4 17.39 8.93 7.95
CA ASP A 4 16.51 9.49 7.55
C ASP A 4 16.48 9.98 6.24
N LYS A 5 17.36 9.96 5.43
CA LYS A 5 17.38 10.29 4.18
C LYS A 5 16.58 9.42 3.41
N SER A 6 16.74 8.13 3.45
CA SER A 6 15.92 7.23 2.68
C SER A 6 14.48 7.36 3.08
N ASP A 7 14.22 7.71 4.28
CA ASP A 7 12.85 7.92 4.67
C ASP A 7 12.24 9.07 3.91
N GLN A 8 13.03 10.01 3.50
CA GLN A 8 12.51 11.14 2.80
C GLN A 8 12.23 10.85 1.35
N ASP A 9 12.76 9.75 0.84
CA ASP A 9 12.53 9.37 -0.54
C ASP A 9 11.20 8.69 -0.74
N PHE A 10 10.53 8.33 0.34
CA PHE A 10 9.24 7.65 0.26
C PHE A 10 8.23 8.38 1.08
N GLU A 11 7.02 8.39 0.62
CA GLU A 11 5.90 8.86 1.41
C GLU A 11 4.92 7.72 1.54
N THR A 12 4.46 7.49 2.73
CA THR A 12 3.50 6.41 2.97
C THR A 12 2.22 7.00 3.54
N GLU A 13 1.12 6.35 3.21
CA GLU A 13 -0.17 6.81 3.66
C GLU A 13 -1.04 5.61 3.94
N VAL A 14 -1.63 5.57 5.12
CA VAL A 14 -2.56 4.51 5.45
C VAL A 14 -3.87 4.78 4.74
N ILE A 15 -4.32 3.81 3.95
CA ILE A 15 -5.56 3.93 3.22
C ILE A 15 -6.72 3.46 4.07
N SER A 16 -6.55 2.33 4.75
CA SER A 16 -7.62 1.76 5.54
C SER A 16 -7.01 0.82 6.55
N GLU A 17 -7.60 0.74 7.71
CA GLU A 17 -7.06 -0.07 8.78
C GLU A 17 -8.19 -0.63 9.61
N THR A 18 -8.08 -1.92 9.93
CA THR A 18 -8.96 -2.54 10.89
C THR A 18 -8.09 -3.17 11.96
N GLU A 19 -8.71 -3.89 12.85
CA GLU A 19 -7.97 -4.47 13.96
C GLU A 19 -6.89 -5.43 13.48
N ASN A 20 -7.16 -6.16 12.41
CA ASN A 20 -6.24 -7.20 11.94
C ASN A 20 -5.65 -6.92 10.56
N TYR A 21 -6.18 -5.96 9.83
CA TYR A 21 -5.80 -5.73 8.45
C TYR A 21 -5.41 -4.29 8.25
N LEU A 22 -4.49 -4.07 7.32
CA LEU A 22 -3.99 -2.73 7.04
C LEU A 22 -3.71 -2.62 5.55
N ALA A 23 -4.17 -1.53 4.95
CA ALA A 23 -3.84 -1.21 3.58
C ALA A 23 -3.16 0.15 3.56
N TRP A 24 -2.03 0.23 2.87
CA TRP A 24 -1.30 1.49 2.81
C TRP A 24 -0.61 1.62 1.46
N ARG A 25 -0.26 2.85 1.16
CA ARG A 25 0.35 3.19 -0.11
C ARG A 25 1.72 3.79 0.14
N ALA A 26 2.67 3.46 -0.72
CA ALA A 26 3.99 4.06 -0.71
C ALA A 26 4.20 4.77 -2.03
N ASP A 27 4.57 6.04 -1.97
CA ASP A 27 4.87 6.83 -3.14
C ASP A 27 6.38 6.93 -3.25
N GLU A 28 6.91 6.52 -4.39
CA GLU A 28 8.34 6.49 -4.59
C GLU A 28 8.79 7.76 -5.30
N PRO A 29 10.06 8.10 -5.15
CA PRO A 29 10.55 9.35 -5.71
C PRO A 29 10.49 9.41 -7.24
N ASP A 30 10.40 8.26 -7.90
CA ASP A 30 10.30 8.26 -9.35
C ASP A 30 8.87 8.45 -9.83
N GLY A 31 7.94 8.68 -8.92
CA GLY A 31 6.57 8.94 -9.28
C GLY A 31 5.67 7.74 -9.29
N GLU A 32 6.19 6.57 -8.99
CA GLU A 32 5.37 5.37 -8.95
C GLU A 32 4.83 5.16 -7.56
N SER A 33 3.68 4.53 -7.50
CA SER A 33 3.05 4.20 -6.23
C SER A 33 2.87 2.71 -6.15
N THR A 34 3.09 2.16 -4.97
CA THR A 34 2.81 0.77 -4.71
C THR A 34 1.83 0.70 -3.55
N TYR A 35 1.06 -0.36 -3.54
CA TYR A 35 0.03 -0.55 -2.55
C TYR A 35 0.32 -1.83 -1.80
N HIS A 36 0.09 -1.82 -0.50
CA HIS A 36 0.45 -2.92 0.36
C HIS A 36 -0.74 -3.27 1.20
N LEU A 37 -1.02 -4.56 1.27
CA LEU A 37 -2.14 -5.07 2.03
C LEU A 37 -1.60 -6.08 3.03
N GLU A 38 -1.75 -5.80 4.31
CA GLU A 38 -1.25 -6.68 5.36
C GLU A 38 -2.43 -7.39 5.99
N LEU A 39 -2.39 -8.70 5.93
CA LEU A 39 -3.46 -9.56 6.40
C LEU A 39 -2.89 -10.52 7.42
N ASN A 40 -2.91 -10.13 8.69
CA ASN A 40 -2.34 -10.97 9.73
C ASN A 40 -0.87 -11.26 9.44
N ASN A 41 -0.59 -12.46 8.95
CA ASN A 41 0.77 -12.88 8.71
C ASN A 41 1.15 -12.89 7.24
N LEU A 42 0.38 -12.19 6.42
CA LEU A 42 0.60 -12.16 4.98
C LEU A 42 0.61 -10.73 4.50
N THR A 43 1.59 -10.38 3.67
CA THR A 43 1.63 -9.06 3.06
C THR A 43 1.61 -9.23 1.55
N VAL A 44 0.71 -8.53 0.88
CA VAL A 44 0.57 -8.56 -0.56
C VAL A 44 0.91 -7.19 -1.10
N HIS A 45 1.68 -7.15 -2.18
CA HIS A 45 2.12 -5.91 -2.80
C HIS A 45 1.49 -5.80 -4.17
N PHE A 46 1.05 -4.59 -4.52
CA PHE A 46 0.41 -4.33 -5.80
C PHE A 46 1.06 -3.12 -6.45
N PHE A 47 1.19 -3.16 -7.76
CA PHE A 47 1.42 -1.94 -8.52
C PHE A 47 0.07 -1.27 -8.74
N ALA A 48 0.11 -0.02 -9.22
CA ALA A 48 -1.11 0.77 -9.29
C ALA A 48 -2.20 0.10 -10.12
N GLU A 49 -1.84 -0.48 -11.25
CA GLU A 49 -2.83 -1.13 -12.09
C GLU A 49 -3.39 -2.38 -11.44
N GLU A 50 -2.53 -3.11 -10.75
CA GLU A 50 -2.96 -4.31 -10.06
C GLU A 50 -3.89 -3.96 -8.91
N TRP A 51 -3.58 -2.88 -8.22
CA TRP A 51 -4.41 -2.43 -7.11
C TRP A 51 -5.79 -2.05 -7.60
N LYS A 52 -5.84 -1.40 -8.76
CA LYS A 52 -7.11 -0.98 -9.31
C LYS A 52 -7.96 -2.19 -9.65
N GLU A 53 -7.36 -3.21 -10.22
CA GLU A 53 -8.08 -4.43 -10.55
C GLU A 53 -8.54 -5.16 -9.29
N PHE A 54 -7.69 -5.15 -8.27
CA PHE A 54 -8.04 -5.76 -6.99
C PHE A 54 -9.27 -5.08 -6.40
N LEU A 55 -9.33 -3.75 -6.48
CA LEU A 55 -10.48 -3.03 -5.95
C LEU A 55 -11.75 -3.35 -6.73
N GLU A 56 -11.62 -3.57 -8.03
CA GLU A 56 -12.78 -3.97 -8.81
C GLU A 56 -13.30 -5.32 -8.36
N LEU A 57 -12.38 -6.24 -8.11
CA LEU A 57 -12.77 -7.54 -7.61
C LEU A 57 -13.49 -7.42 -6.28
N MET A 58 -12.91 -6.65 -5.37
CA MET A 58 -13.50 -6.52 -4.05
C MET A 58 -14.86 -5.84 -4.11
N GLY A 59 -15.02 -4.93 -5.03
CA GLY A 59 -16.30 -4.23 -5.17
C GLY A 59 -17.42 -5.14 -5.61
N GLU A 60 -17.09 -6.29 -6.18
CA GLU A 60 -18.11 -7.24 -6.62
C GLU A 60 -18.41 -8.30 -5.59
N LEU A 61 -17.65 -8.32 -4.51
CA LEU A 61 -17.92 -9.26 -3.44
C LEU A 61 -19.04 -8.74 -2.56
N LYS A 62 -19.92 -9.59 -2.20
CA LYS A 62 -21.01 -9.20 -1.33
C LYS A 62 -21.17 -10.14 -0.17
#